data_7c37be85271b178f4380b27dc9c56a90
#
_entry.id   7c37be85271b178f4380b27dc9c56a90
#
_cell.length_a   1.000
_cell.length_b   1.000
_cell.length_c   1.000
_cell.angle_alpha   90.00
_cell.angle_beta   90.00
_cell.angle_gamma   90.00
#
_symmetry.space_group_name_H-M   'P 1'
#
loop_
_entity.id
_entity.type
_entity.pdbx_description
1 polymer ?
#
loop_
_entity_poly.entity_id
_entity_poly.type
_entity_poly.pdbx_seq_one_letter_code
_entity_poly.pdbx_strand_id
1 'polypeptide(L)'
;AWVSQVTLYNYLKTRMGTKWVLHFDDEIFLASINKAKWNIYAISLQDLTFYSLSYLNVFHNYHDMDKANEIYDEILTKETKNGMPEEIILQAKEKFKGRLEKIDWNTYYKSWPFNESALTLYKWAPVAEELKTLDRKIVLNSMILKWDNIKDDFAKLIKI
;
A
#
# COMPACT_ATOMS: atom_id res chain seq x y z
N ALA A 1 -6.30 -0.31 -2.08
CA ALA A 1 -4.94 0.15 -2.41
C ALA A 1 -4.91 1.65 -2.77
N TRP A 2 -5.83 2.17 -3.57
CA TRP A 2 -5.86 3.60 -3.98
C TRP A 2 -5.83 4.59 -2.82
N VAL A 3 -6.45 4.28 -1.69
CA VAL A 3 -6.42 5.12 -0.47
C VAL A 3 -4.98 5.40 0.02
N SER A 4 -4.05 4.51 -0.23
CA SER A 4 -2.64 4.71 0.15
C SER A 4 -1.98 5.87 -0.60
N GLN A 5 -2.38 6.12 -1.84
CA GLN A 5 -1.90 7.28 -2.61
C GLN A 5 -2.44 8.59 -2.03
N VAL A 6 -3.70 8.60 -1.57
CA VAL A 6 -4.27 9.77 -0.88
C VAL A 6 -3.48 10.09 0.40
N THR A 7 -3.04 9.06 1.11
CA THR A 7 -2.21 9.24 2.31
C THR A 7 -0.85 9.88 1.98
N LEU A 8 -0.21 9.48 0.88
CA LEU A 8 1.00 10.13 0.38
C LEU A 8 0.77 11.62 0.10
N TYR A 9 -0.27 11.94 -0.68
CA TYR A 9 -0.58 13.34 -1.03
C TYR A 9 -0.89 14.18 0.21
N ASN A 10 -1.63 13.66 1.17
CA ASN A 10 -1.93 14.36 2.42
C ASN A 10 -0.67 14.63 3.24
N TYR A 11 0.25 13.66 3.30
CA TYR A 11 1.52 13.85 3.97
C TYR A 11 2.37 14.94 3.30
N LEU A 12 2.52 14.90 1.99
CA LEU A 12 3.24 15.91 1.23
C LEU A 12 2.64 17.31 1.42
N LYS A 13 1.33 17.43 1.29
CA LYS A 13 0.60 18.68 1.50
C LYS A 13 0.82 19.23 2.91
N THR A 14 0.79 18.39 3.92
CA THR A 14 1.01 18.80 5.32
C THR A 14 2.44 19.32 5.52
N ARG A 15 3.43 18.70 4.90
CA ARG A 15 4.83 19.09 5.05
C ARG A 15 5.22 20.31 4.22
N MET A 16 4.70 20.43 3.03
CA MET A 16 5.05 21.52 2.10
C MET A 16 4.14 22.75 2.24
N GLY A 17 3.02 22.61 2.95
CA GLY A 17 2.04 23.69 3.10
C GLY A 17 1.54 24.21 1.76
N THR A 18 1.29 25.52 1.66
CA THR A 18 0.85 26.16 0.42
C THR A 18 1.87 26.12 -0.72
N LYS A 19 3.15 25.88 -0.39
CA LYS A 19 4.23 25.76 -1.39
C LYS A 19 4.16 24.48 -2.21
N TRP A 20 3.40 23.50 -1.77
CA TRP A 20 3.17 22.25 -2.49
C TRP A 20 2.74 22.47 -3.95
N VAL A 21 1.87 23.45 -4.20
CA VAL A 21 1.40 23.77 -5.55
C VAL A 21 2.52 24.29 -6.46
N LEU A 22 3.51 24.99 -5.93
CA LEU A 22 4.63 25.55 -6.68
C LEU A 22 5.60 24.51 -7.23
N HIS A 23 5.54 23.27 -6.73
CA HIS A 23 6.39 22.19 -7.20
C HIS A 23 5.76 21.34 -8.32
N PHE A 24 4.54 21.63 -8.75
CA PHE A 24 3.93 20.91 -9.88
C PHE A 24 4.58 21.20 -11.23
N ASP A 25 5.35 22.28 -11.35
CA ASP A 25 6.15 22.57 -12.54
C ASP A 25 7.56 21.92 -12.50
N ASP A 26 7.91 21.25 -11.41
CA ASP A 26 9.19 20.54 -11.26
C ASP A 26 9.02 19.07 -11.72
N GLU A 27 9.55 18.76 -12.90
CA GLU A 27 9.47 17.41 -13.50
C GLU A 27 10.13 16.34 -12.62
N ILE A 28 11.23 16.68 -11.93
CA ILE A 28 11.93 15.74 -11.04
C ILE A 28 11.05 15.39 -9.84
N PHE A 29 10.41 16.41 -9.26
CA PHE A 29 9.49 16.22 -8.14
C PHE A 29 8.26 15.40 -8.56
N LEU A 30 7.66 15.70 -9.71
CA LEU A 30 6.53 14.94 -10.24
C LEU A 30 6.89 13.48 -10.52
N ALA A 31 8.08 13.23 -11.10
CA ALA A 31 8.57 11.87 -11.32
C ALA A 31 8.76 11.12 -10.00
N SER A 32 9.27 11.78 -8.96
CA SER A 32 9.45 11.21 -7.63
C SER A 32 8.11 10.87 -6.98
N ILE A 33 7.11 11.74 -7.08
CA ILE A 33 5.75 11.47 -6.61
C ILE A 33 5.14 10.28 -7.38
N ASN A 34 5.27 10.25 -8.70
CA ASN A 34 4.72 9.19 -9.51
C ASN A 34 5.35 7.83 -9.14
N LYS A 35 6.65 7.78 -8.94
CA LYS A 35 7.36 6.59 -8.47
C LYS A 35 6.88 6.15 -7.07
N ALA A 36 6.77 7.11 -6.14
CA ALA A 36 6.30 6.87 -4.79
C ALA A 36 4.88 6.29 -4.77
N LYS A 37 3.94 6.93 -5.47
CA LYS A 37 2.52 6.51 -5.47
C LYS A 37 2.34 5.08 -5.95
N TRP A 38 3.06 4.66 -7.00
CA TRP A 38 2.93 3.32 -7.54
C TRP A 38 3.58 2.24 -6.66
N ASN A 39 4.75 2.55 -6.05
CA ASN A 39 5.36 1.65 -5.09
C ASN A 39 4.47 1.44 -3.86
N ILE A 40 3.88 2.53 -3.33
CA ILE A 40 2.97 2.47 -2.18
C ILE A 40 1.70 1.70 -2.55
N TYR A 41 1.12 1.95 -3.74
CA TYR A 41 -0.05 1.23 -4.23
C TYR A 41 0.19 -0.28 -4.31
N ALA A 42 1.30 -0.69 -4.94
CA ALA A 42 1.63 -2.10 -5.13
C ALA A 42 1.76 -2.84 -3.79
N ILE A 43 2.46 -2.25 -2.83
CA ILE A 43 2.63 -2.87 -1.50
C ILE A 43 1.32 -2.86 -0.70
N SER A 44 0.52 -1.80 -0.81
CA SER A 44 -0.79 -1.75 -0.17
C SER A 44 -1.74 -2.80 -0.74
N LEU A 45 -1.66 -3.09 -2.03
CA LEU A 45 -2.42 -4.17 -2.66
C LEU A 45 -1.96 -5.55 -2.16
N GLN A 46 -0.65 -5.75 -1.93
CA GLN A 46 -0.13 -6.97 -1.30
C GLN A 46 -0.70 -7.18 0.09
N ASP A 47 -0.57 -6.15 0.94
CA ASP A 47 -1.06 -6.20 2.31
C ASP A 47 -2.57 -6.46 2.36
N LEU A 48 -3.34 -5.84 1.44
CA LEU A 48 -4.78 -6.05 1.35
C LEU A 48 -5.13 -7.47 0.90
N THR A 49 -4.40 -8.02 -0.08
CA THR A 49 -4.61 -9.41 -0.54
C THR A 49 -4.34 -10.40 0.59
N PHE A 50 -3.23 -10.26 1.29
CA PHE A 50 -2.89 -11.14 2.41
C PHE A 50 -3.87 -11.00 3.57
N TYR A 51 -4.25 -9.77 3.92
CA TYR A 51 -5.22 -9.52 4.97
C TYR A 51 -6.57 -10.16 4.65
N SER A 52 -7.09 -9.92 3.44
CA SER A 52 -8.41 -10.41 3.04
C SER A 52 -8.47 -11.93 3.04
N LEU A 53 -7.47 -12.59 2.45
CA LEU A 53 -7.44 -14.05 2.40
C LEU A 53 -7.20 -14.68 3.79
N SER A 54 -6.32 -14.09 4.61
CA SER A 54 -6.12 -14.54 5.98
C SER A 54 -7.40 -14.41 6.82
N TYR A 55 -8.13 -13.32 6.67
CA TYR A 55 -9.40 -13.10 7.35
C TYR A 55 -10.46 -14.14 6.90
N LEU A 56 -10.59 -14.34 5.60
CA LEU A 56 -11.52 -15.33 5.03
C LEU A 56 -11.16 -16.76 5.44
N ASN A 57 -9.89 -17.09 5.52
CA ASN A 57 -9.42 -18.38 5.99
C ASN A 57 -9.89 -18.65 7.43
N VAL A 58 -9.72 -17.68 8.32
CA VAL A 58 -10.00 -17.87 9.75
C VAL A 58 -11.50 -17.80 10.07
N PHE A 59 -12.25 -16.90 9.45
CA PHE A 59 -13.63 -16.61 9.84
C PHE A 59 -14.68 -17.18 8.90
N HIS A 60 -14.30 -17.57 7.67
CA HIS A 60 -15.23 -18.02 6.64
C HIS A 60 -14.88 -19.37 6.00
N ASN A 61 -13.93 -20.12 6.58
CA ASN A 61 -13.49 -21.43 6.06
C ASN A 61 -13.04 -21.40 4.59
N TYR A 62 -12.48 -20.29 4.14
CA TYR A 62 -11.96 -20.16 2.79
C TYR A 62 -10.47 -20.57 2.77
N HIS A 63 -10.16 -21.67 2.08
CA HIS A 63 -8.82 -22.28 2.13
C HIS A 63 -8.06 -22.23 0.79
N ASP A 64 -8.59 -21.56 -0.23
CA ASP A 64 -7.94 -21.43 -1.54
C ASP A 64 -6.92 -20.28 -1.54
N MET A 65 -5.81 -20.49 -0.86
CA MET A 65 -4.73 -19.48 -0.74
C MET A 65 -3.89 -19.37 -2.01
N ASP A 66 -3.96 -20.36 -2.89
CA ASP A 66 -3.25 -20.33 -4.18
C ASP A 66 -3.78 -19.22 -5.09
N LYS A 67 -5.01 -18.80 -4.88
CA LYS A 67 -5.62 -17.64 -5.53
C LYS A 67 -4.94 -16.31 -5.22
N ALA A 68 -4.14 -16.21 -4.17
CA ALA A 68 -3.48 -14.96 -3.79
C ALA A 68 -2.65 -14.37 -4.94
N ASN A 69 -1.86 -15.21 -5.60
CA ASN A 69 -1.02 -14.78 -6.71
C ASN A 69 -1.84 -14.38 -7.95
N GLU A 70 -2.88 -15.14 -8.27
CA GLU A 70 -3.78 -14.85 -9.38
C GLU A 70 -4.49 -13.51 -9.19
N ILE A 71 -5.09 -13.30 -8.02
CA ILE A 71 -5.80 -12.05 -7.67
C ILE A 71 -4.85 -10.84 -7.75
N TYR A 72 -3.67 -10.97 -7.15
CA TYR A 72 -2.69 -9.88 -7.15
C TYR A 72 -2.22 -9.55 -8.56
N ASP A 73 -1.85 -10.55 -9.35
CA ASP A 73 -1.37 -10.40 -10.72
C ASP A 73 -2.43 -9.76 -11.63
N GLU A 74 -3.67 -10.21 -11.53
CA GLU A 74 -4.77 -9.69 -12.34
C GLU A 74 -5.02 -8.20 -12.05
N ILE A 75 -5.11 -7.83 -10.77
CA ILE A 75 -5.36 -6.44 -10.39
C ILE A 75 -4.17 -5.55 -10.79
N LEU A 76 -2.94 -5.99 -10.48
CA LEU A 76 -1.75 -5.19 -10.75
C LEU A 76 -1.53 -4.97 -12.26
N THR A 77 -1.79 -6.00 -13.08
CA THR A 77 -1.66 -5.90 -14.54
C THR A 77 -2.66 -4.92 -15.13
N LYS A 78 -3.87 -4.81 -14.58
CA LYS A 78 -4.86 -3.81 -15.01
C LYS A 78 -4.38 -2.39 -14.81
N GLU A 79 -3.49 -2.14 -13.84
CA GLU A 79 -2.98 -0.80 -13.54
C GLU A 79 -2.01 -0.25 -14.60
N THR A 80 -1.54 -1.09 -15.54
CA THR A 80 -0.82 -0.62 -16.73
C THR A 80 -1.63 0.41 -17.50
N LYS A 81 -2.95 0.20 -17.62
CA LYS A 81 -3.87 1.12 -18.28
C LYS A 81 -4.01 2.46 -17.56
N ASN A 82 -3.72 2.47 -16.25
CA ASN A 82 -3.74 3.66 -15.40
C ASN A 82 -2.35 4.34 -15.30
N GLY A 83 -1.37 3.86 -16.09
CA GLY A 83 -0.03 4.46 -16.18
C GLY A 83 0.96 3.95 -15.14
N MET A 84 0.72 2.78 -14.54
CA MET A 84 1.73 2.13 -13.69
C MET A 84 2.89 1.64 -14.55
N PRO A 85 4.15 2.05 -14.26
CA PRO A 85 5.32 1.61 -15.02
C PRO A 85 5.53 0.11 -14.93
N GLU A 86 5.86 -0.52 -16.08
CA GLU A 86 6.07 -1.97 -16.17
C GLU A 86 7.19 -2.47 -15.23
N GLU A 87 8.26 -1.70 -15.10
CA GLU A 87 9.35 -2.01 -14.16
C GLU A 87 8.84 -2.16 -12.72
N ILE A 88 7.94 -1.27 -12.28
CA ILE A 88 7.37 -1.34 -10.93
C ILE A 88 6.46 -2.56 -10.81
N ILE A 89 5.70 -2.89 -11.85
CA ILE A 89 4.86 -4.09 -11.89
C ILE A 89 5.71 -5.35 -11.70
N LEU A 90 6.79 -5.49 -12.46
CA LEU A 90 7.67 -6.66 -12.37
C LEU A 90 8.31 -6.80 -10.98
N GLN A 91 8.88 -5.71 -10.45
CA GLN A 91 9.46 -5.69 -9.10
C GLN A 91 8.43 -6.02 -8.02
N ALA A 92 7.21 -5.51 -8.17
CA ALA A 92 6.13 -5.76 -7.23
C ALA A 92 5.67 -7.22 -7.25
N LYS A 93 5.59 -7.85 -8.41
CA LYS A 93 5.26 -9.29 -8.56
C LYS A 93 6.32 -10.19 -7.94
N GLU A 94 7.59 -9.89 -8.15
CA GLU A 94 8.69 -10.63 -7.53
C GLU A 94 8.65 -10.50 -6.00
N LYS A 95 8.49 -9.29 -5.50
CA LYS A 95 8.35 -9.04 -4.05
C LYS A 95 7.13 -9.76 -3.46
N PHE A 96 6.00 -9.77 -4.18
CA PHE A 96 4.80 -10.48 -3.73
C PHE A 96 5.06 -11.97 -3.53
N LYS A 97 5.69 -12.64 -4.49
CA LYS A 97 6.02 -14.07 -4.39
C LYS A 97 6.90 -14.36 -3.17
N GLY A 98 7.96 -13.59 -2.97
CA GLY A 98 8.84 -13.77 -1.82
C GLY A 98 8.17 -13.48 -0.47
N ARG A 99 7.13 -12.65 -0.43
CA ARG A 99 6.31 -12.44 0.77
C ARG A 99 5.30 -13.56 0.97
N LEU A 100 4.65 -14.02 -0.11
CA LEU A 100 3.63 -15.07 -0.10
C LEU A 100 4.14 -16.36 0.57
N GLU A 101 5.39 -16.74 0.31
CA GLU A 101 6.05 -17.90 0.91
C GLU A 101 6.17 -17.82 2.45
N LYS A 102 6.07 -16.64 3.02
CA LYS A 102 6.28 -16.36 4.45
C LYS A 102 4.99 -16.05 5.20
N ILE A 103 3.85 -16.04 4.52
CA ILE A 103 2.56 -15.68 5.13
C ILE A 103 2.04 -16.83 5.98
N ASP A 104 1.81 -16.55 7.26
CA ASP A 104 0.97 -17.40 8.10
C ASP A 104 -0.50 -16.95 7.98
N TRP A 105 -1.26 -17.71 7.22
CA TRP A 105 -2.67 -17.41 6.93
C TRP A 105 -3.59 -17.41 8.14
N ASN A 106 -3.18 -18.06 9.24
CA ASN A 106 -3.97 -18.10 10.47
C ASN A 106 -3.77 -16.87 11.36
N THR A 107 -2.69 -16.15 11.17
CA THR A 107 -2.32 -15.04 12.05
C THR A 107 -2.13 -13.70 11.35
N TYR A 108 -1.92 -13.67 10.03
CA TYR A 108 -1.58 -12.45 9.31
C TYR A 108 -2.61 -11.32 9.51
N TYR A 109 -3.91 -11.62 9.50
CA TYR A 109 -4.98 -10.62 9.66
C TYR A 109 -4.88 -9.78 10.94
N LYS A 110 -4.20 -10.30 11.98
CA LYS A 110 -4.00 -9.62 13.28
C LYS A 110 -2.56 -9.21 13.56
N SER A 111 -1.59 -9.64 12.73
CA SER A 111 -0.15 -9.45 12.94
C SER A 111 0.39 -8.19 12.26
N TRP A 112 -0.21 -7.03 12.49
CA TRP A 112 0.16 -5.76 11.85
C TRP A 112 0.11 -5.84 10.31
N PRO A 113 -1.00 -6.24 9.71
CA PRO A 113 -1.08 -6.63 8.30
C PRO A 113 -0.73 -5.51 7.31
N PHE A 114 -0.73 -4.24 7.71
CA PHE A 114 -0.43 -3.08 6.85
C PHE A 114 0.87 -2.37 7.20
N ASN A 115 1.75 -3.02 7.93
CA ASN A 115 3.04 -2.47 8.32
C ASN A 115 3.93 -2.18 7.11
N GLU A 116 3.95 -3.08 6.11
CA GLU A 116 4.75 -2.88 4.89
C GLU A 116 4.26 -1.69 4.07
N SER A 117 2.95 -1.44 4.01
CA SER A 117 2.38 -0.24 3.38
C SER A 117 2.87 1.03 4.07
N ALA A 118 2.87 1.05 5.40
CA ALA A 118 3.33 2.20 6.19
C ALA A 118 4.83 2.46 6.01
N LEU A 119 5.64 1.42 6.06
CA LEU A 119 7.09 1.51 5.80
C LEU A 119 7.40 1.95 4.37
N THR A 120 6.60 1.51 3.40
CA THR A 120 6.76 1.90 2.00
C THR A 120 6.41 3.37 1.80
N LEU A 121 5.35 3.88 2.43
CA LEU A 121 5.04 5.31 2.44
C LEU A 121 6.21 6.12 3.00
N TYR A 122 6.73 5.73 4.15
CA TYR A 122 7.87 6.40 4.78
C TYR A 122 9.10 6.40 3.87
N LYS A 123 9.41 5.27 3.24
CA LYS A 123 10.58 5.13 2.35
C LYS A 123 10.48 5.99 1.10
N TRP A 124 9.32 5.96 0.43
CA TRP A 124 9.18 6.54 -0.91
C TRP A 124 8.67 7.98 -0.94
N ALA A 125 8.11 8.50 0.16
CA ALA A 125 7.68 9.90 0.18
C ALA A 125 8.86 10.83 -0.16
N PRO A 126 8.73 11.70 -1.19
CA PRO A 126 9.79 12.61 -1.63
C PRO A 126 9.90 13.82 -0.67
N VAL A 127 10.34 13.55 0.55
CA VAL A 127 10.57 14.50 1.62
C VAL A 127 12.00 14.33 2.09
N ALA A 128 12.66 15.41 2.51
CA ALA A 128 14.02 15.36 3.02
C ALA A 128 14.14 14.38 4.21
N GLU A 129 15.23 13.61 4.25
CA GLU A 129 15.41 12.53 5.24
C GLU A 129 15.36 13.01 6.70
N GLU A 130 15.86 14.20 6.96
CA GLU A 130 15.81 14.81 8.29
C GLU A 130 14.36 15.04 8.75
N LEU A 131 13.51 15.51 7.83
CA LEU A 131 12.09 15.72 8.12
C LEU A 131 11.36 14.39 8.25
N LYS A 132 11.65 13.41 7.39
CA LYS A 132 11.06 12.07 7.50
C LYS A 132 11.37 11.43 8.86
N THR A 133 12.59 11.58 9.34
CA THR A 133 13.00 11.03 10.64
C THR A 133 12.17 11.60 11.78
N LEU A 134 11.93 12.92 11.77
CA LEU A 134 11.07 13.57 12.75
C LEU A 134 9.60 13.10 12.66
N ASP A 135 9.15 12.84 11.44
CA ASP A 135 7.76 12.46 11.16
C ASP A 135 7.46 10.98 11.26
N ARG A 136 8.45 10.14 11.48
CA ARG A 136 8.32 8.69 11.35
C ARG A 136 7.07 8.13 12.02
N LYS A 137 6.82 8.49 13.27
CA LYS A 137 5.62 8.00 14.00
C LYS A 137 4.32 8.50 13.38
N ILE A 138 4.29 9.76 12.94
CA ILE A 138 3.10 10.38 12.34
C ILE A 138 2.78 9.69 11.02
N VAL A 139 3.78 9.46 10.17
CA VAL A 139 3.63 8.82 8.87
C VAL A 139 3.13 7.38 9.02
N LEU A 140 3.77 6.59 9.90
CA LEU A 140 3.37 5.21 10.14
C LEU A 140 1.94 5.13 10.71
N ASN A 141 1.62 5.93 11.70
CA ASN A 141 0.28 5.94 12.32
C ASN A 141 -0.81 6.43 11.35
N SER A 142 -0.52 7.38 10.48
CA SER A 142 -1.49 7.88 9.50
C SER A 142 -1.93 6.78 8.52
N MET A 143 -1.02 5.91 8.13
CA MET A 143 -1.32 4.76 7.29
C MET A 143 -2.14 3.71 8.06
N ILE A 144 -1.74 3.38 9.29
CA ILE A 144 -2.44 2.41 10.14
C ILE A 144 -3.90 2.82 10.37
N LEU A 145 -4.15 4.08 10.74
CA LEU A 145 -5.50 4.60 10.93
C LEU A 145 -6.39 4.50 9.68
N LYS A 146 -5.81 4.70 8.49
CA LYS A 146 -6.56 4.50 7.24
C LYS A 146 -6.96 3.06 7.02
N TRP A 147 -6.08 2.13 7.39
CA TRP A 147 -6.38 0.71 7.25
C TRP A 147 -7.38 0.18 8.26
N ASP A 148 -7.50 0.75 9.43
CA ASP A 148 -8.54 0.37 10.40
C ASP A 148 -9.94 0.60 9.81
N ASN A 149 -10.18 1.73 9.14
CA ASN A 149 -11.43 1.97 8.42
C ASN A 149 -11.67 0.93 7.31
N ILE A 150 -10.64 0.55 6.57
CA ILE A 150 -10.74 -0.46 5.50
C ILE A 150 -11.04 -1.84 6.05
N LYS A 151 -10.47 -2.21 7.20
CA LYS A 151 -10.82 -3.47 7.90
C LYS A 151 -12.28 -3.51 8.27
N ASP A 152 -12.81 -2.42 8.81
CA ASP A 152 -14.23 -2.31 9.18
C ASP A 152 -15.14 -2.43 7.95
N ASP A 153 -14.80 -1.76 6.86
CA ASP A 153 -15.56 -1.83 5.62
C ASP A 153 -15.48 -3.21 4.98
N PHE A 154 -14.33 -3.85 5.00
CA PHE A 154 -14.17 -5.23 4.54
C PHE A 154 -15.03 -6.20 5.37
N ALA A 155 -15.01 -6.09 6.69
CA ALA A 155 -15.81 -6.91 7.57
C ALA A 155 -17.34 -6.74 7.34
N LYS A 156 -17.78 -5.53 6.96
CA LYS A 156 -19.19 -5.28 6.58
C LYS A 156 -19.54 -5.95 5.25
N LEU A 157 -18.64 -5.88 4.26
CA LEU A 157 -18.86 -6.48 2.93
C LEU A 157 -19.00 -8.01 2.98
N ILE A 158 -18.30 -8.67 3.90
CA ILE A 158 -18.33 -10.14 4.01
C ILE A 158 -19.56 -10.64 4.78
N LYS A 159 -20.20 -9.80 5.58
CA LYS A 159 -21.42 -10.17 6.36
C LYS A 159 -22.68 -10.26 5.50
N ILE A 160 -22.58 -9.96 4.21
CA ILE A 160 -23.68 -10.11 3.25
C ILE A 160 -23.63 -11.51 2.65
#